data_5a3da257f099531788beec193b15a3f2
#
_entry.id   5a3da257f099531788beec193b15a3f2
#
_cell.length_a   1.000
_cell.length_b   1.000
_cell.length_c   1.000
_cell.angle_alpha   90.00
_cell.angle_beta   90.00
_cell.angle_gamma   90.00
#
_symmetry.space_group_name_H-M   'P 1'
#
loop_
_entity.id
_entity.type
_entity.pdbx_description
1 polymer ?
#
loop_
_entity_poly.entity_id
_entity_poly.type
_entity_poly.pdbx_seq_one_letter_code
_entity_poly.pdbx_strand_id
1 'polypeptide(L)'
;MGPCRYLFMRRLVRISLFLGTFCLGLTTAQVAHAIPAFARKYGTSCQTCHTVYPKLTPFGEAFRRNGYRFPGVDSDYWKQETVPLGQEAQKKTFPNSIWPGSLPGGPPLAFGFNGSALVHPDKNATGAQADNGTIFTLQDLVAEAHLWAGGSYDDTITFWAEVTFSSATSSVDVEKAQVIISDWLGPKHAVNTIVGRGVANLTSFGPHSSYIADTLYPSTPVTALFGATSDSFNIGANYNFVEVNGVIGGRFIYNVGLTAGQHVDIRPTENYYGHIGVKFGGMRLDGEGSSGPADANHPWAETALTLDAFAYRSVSHFTPAGAAAGEPPQQDPATTIGGDIRAQLGSLELNVGLYNESHDHAQMDGTGATALVQYNELSYIVFPWLVPAVRVEYIRLSPDNGSQVYDLRIIPGIAVLIRPNIKVTLVGQIENSNGAPPGGWAPINGFIAPSMGTITEFEAITLGLATAF
;
A
#
# COMPACT_ATOMS: atom_id res chain seq x y z
N MET A 1 17.22 -25.15 46.18
CA MET A 1 16.51 -24.67 45.01
C MET A 1 16.54 -23.14 45.03
N GLY A 2 17.28 -22.51 44.14
CA GLY A 2 17.64 -21.09 44.26
C GLY A 2 16.51 -20.12 43.84
N PRO A 3 16.55 -18.88 44.30
CA PRO A 3 15.53 -17.86 44.09
C PRO A 3 15.23 -17.56 42.63
N CYS A 4 16.14 -17.90 41.73
CA CYS A 4 16.00 -17.64 40.28
C CYS A 4 14.91 -18.52 39.62
N ARG A 5 14.69 -19.76 40.07
CA ARG A 5 13.62 -20.65 39.56
C ARG A 5 12.22 -20.15 39.95
N TYR A 6 12.12 -19.53 41.12
CA TYR A 6 10.83 -19.02 41.61
C TYR A 6 10.36 -17.77 40.87
N LEU A 7 11.30 -16.90 40.49
CA LEU A 7 11.02 -15.71 39.65
C LEU A 7 10.63 -16.09 38.21
N PHE A 8 11.29 -17.09 37.63
CA PHE A 8 10.98 -17.57 36.28
C PHE A 8 9.59 -18.23 36.22
N MET A 9 9.25 -19.06 37.18
CA MET A 9 7.93 -19.69 37.28
C MET A 9 6.80 -18.65 37.46
N ARG A 10 7.01 -17.61 38.29
CA ARG A 10 6.04 -16.52 38.45
C ARG A 10 5.81 -15.71 37.17
N ARG A 11 6.87 -15.51 36.38
CA ARG A 11 6.74 -14.83 35.07
C ARG A 11 5.98 -15.68 34.05
N LEU A 12 6.27 -16.96 33.97
CA LEU A 12 5.54 -17.91 33.12
C LEU A 12 4.05 -18.00 33.48
N VAL A 13 3.71 -18.09 34.77
CA VAL A 13 2.32 -18.11 35.23
C VAL A 13 1.59 -16.81 34.90
N ARG A 14 2.25 -15.65 35.00
CA ARG A 14 1.65 -14.36 34.61
C ARG A 14 1.43 -14.25 33.09
N ILE A 15 2.38 -14.71 32.30
CA ILE A 15 2.25 -14.75 30.83
C ILE A 15 1.13 -15.72 30.41
N SER A 16 1.07 -16.90 31.04
CA SER A 16 0.00 -17.89 30.77
C SER A 16 -1.39 -17.39 31.20
N LEU A 17 -1.48 -16.68 32.34
CA LEU A 17 -2.72 -16.02 32.77
C LEU A 17 -3.14 -14.89 31.84
N PHE A 18 -2.19 -14.08 31.39
CA PHE A 18 -2.47 -13.00 30.45
C PHE A 18 -2.92 -13.53 29.08
N LEU A 19 -2.22 -14.55 28.56
CA LEU A 19 -2.61 -15.25 27.33
C LEU A 19 -3.96 -15.95 27.47
N GLY A 20 -4.21 -16.60 28.60
CA GLY A 20 -5.50 -17.25 28.90
C GLY A 20 -6.66 -16.25 28.99
N THR A 21 -6.46 -15.11 29.64
CA THR A 21 -7.47 -14.05 29.75
C THR A 21 -7.72 -13.37 28.40
N PHE A 22 -6.66 -13.17 27.62
CA PHE A 22 -6.76 -12.65 26.25
C PHE A 22 -7.52 -13.61 25.32
N CYS A 23 -7.21 -14.91 25.38
CA CYS A 23 -7.93 -15.94 24.62
C CYS A 23 -9.40 -16.07 25.06
N LEU A 24 -9.69 -15.98 26.37
CA LEU A 24 -11.09 -15.98 26.87
C LEU A 24 -11.86 -14.73 26.42
N GLY A 25 -11.23 -13.57 26.41
CA GLY A 25 -11.82 -12.33 25.87
C GLY A 25 -12.21 -12.43 24.41
N LEU A 26 -11.45 -13.17 23.60
CA LEU A 26 -11.72 -13.40 22.19
C LEU A 26 -12.92 -14.34 21.94
N THR A 27 -13.21 -15.27 22.86
CA THR A 27 -14.32 -16.24 22.71
C THR A 27 -15.68 -15.67 23.08
N THR A 28 -15.74 -14.57 23.84
CA THR A 28 -16.98 -13.91 24.27
C THR A 28 -17.37 -12.72 23.39
N ALA A 29 -16.54 -12.36 22.39
CA ALA A 29 -16.89 -11.32 21.45
C ALA A 29 -18.13 -11.76 20.65
N GLN A 30 -19.29 -11.21 20.98
CA GLN A 30 -20.48 -11.29 20.12
C GLN A 30 -20.09 -10.77 18.74
N VAL A 31 -20.59 -11.45 17.72
CA VAL A 31 -20.32 -11.10 16.32
C VAL A 31 -20.73 -9.64 16.10
N ALA A 32 -19.80 -8.73 16.26
CA ALA A 32 -19.99 -7.36 15.81
C ALA A 32 -20.10 -7.41 14.29
N HIS A 33 -21.29 -7.20 13.76
CA HIS A 33 -21.54 -7.06 12.32
C HIS A 33 -21.01 -5.70 11.82
N ALA A 34 -19.75 -5.43 12.06
CA ALA A 34 -19.06 -4.30 11.46
C ALA A 34 -18.49 -4.77 10.13
N ILE A 35 -19.20 -4.51 9.06
CA ILE A 35 -18.81 -4.89 7.69
C ILE A 35 -18.40 -3.62 6.95
N PRO A 36 -17.21 -3.58 6.31
CA PRO A 36 -16.78 -2.46 5.47
C PRO A 36 -17.82 -2.05 4.43
N ALA A 37 -17.78 -0.77 4.02
CA ALA A 37 -18.82 -0.15 3.20
C ALA A 37 -19.21 -0.97 1.96
N PHE A 38 -18.23 -1.50 1.22
CA PHE A 38 -18.51 -2.29 0.03
C PHE A 38 -19.10 -3.68 0.34
N ALA A 39 -18.63 -4.33 1.40
CA ALA A 39 -19.19 -5.62 1.80
C ALA A 39 -20.67 -5.48 2.22
N ARG A 40 -21.03 -4.38 2.90
CA ARG A 40 -22.45 -4.05 3.21
C ARG A 40 -23.25 -3.77 1.94
N LYS A 41 -22.70 -2.92 1.05
CA LYS A 41 -23.35 -2.53 -0.19
C LYS A 41 -23.75 -3.73 -1.04
N TYR A 42 -22.81 -4.66 -1.23
CA TYR A 42 -23.01 -5.83 -2.10
C TYR A 42 -23.46 -7.09 -1.35
N GLY A 43 -23.61 -7.03 -0.04
CA GLY A 43 -24.02 -8.19 0.79
C GLY A 43 -23.04 -9.37 0.69
N THR A 44 -21.75 -9.10 0.62
CA THR A 44 -20.70 -10.09 0.41
C THR A 44 -19.66 -10.09 1.54
N SER A 45 -18.82 -11.11 1.62
CA SER A 45 -17.76 -11.19 2.62
C SER A 45 -16.52 -10.39 2.20
N CYS A 46 -15.67 -10.02 3.16
CA CYS A 46 -14.37 -9.41 2.88
C CYS A 46 -13.49 -10.29 1.99
N GLN A 47 -13.58 -11.63 2.12
CA GLN A 47 -12.78 -12.59 1.37
C GLN A 47 -13.17 -12.68 -0.12
N THR A 48 -14.30 -12.14 -0.53
CA THR A 48 -14.65 -11.99 -1.95
C THR A 48 -13.62 -11.11 -2.67
N CYS A 49 -13.19 -10.02 -2.03
CA CYS A 49 -12.26 -9.05 -2.60
C CYS A 49 -10.85 -9.11 -1.99
N HIS A 50 -10.69 -9.64 -0.78
CA HIS A 50 -9.40 -9.70 -0.09
C HIS A 50 -9.01 -11.13 0.25
N THR A 51 -7.76 -11.48 0.01
CA THR A 51 -7.18 -12.73 0.53
C THR A 51 -6.84 -12.56 2.01
N VAL A 52 -5.96 -11.62 2.29
CA VAL A 52 -5.60 -11.13 3.62
C VAL A 52 -5.56 -9.61 3.51
N TYR A 53 -6.50 -8.91 4.15
CA TYR A 53 -6.59 -7.44 4.07
C TYR A 53 -5.22 -6.76 4.29
N PRO A 54 -4.82 -5.79 3.45
CA PRO A 54 -5.52 -5.21 2.30
C PRO A 54 -5.28 -5.91 0.94
N LYS A 55 -4.50 -7.00 0.88
CA LYS A 55 -4.19 -7.76 -0.34
C LYS A 55 -5.46 -8.21 -1.06
N LEU A 56 -5.58 -7.86 -2.35
CA LEU A 56 -6.75 -8.16 -3.17
C LEU A 56 -6.69 -9.58 -3.80
N THR A 57 -7.85 -10.22 -3.91
CA THR A 57 -8.07 -11.37 -4.79
C THR A 57 -8.13 -10.91 -6.25
N PRO A 58 -8.06 -11.82 -7.25
CA PRO A 58 -8.29 -11.46 -8.66
C PRO A 58 -9.62 -10.73 -8.89
N PHE A 59 -10.68 -11.13 -8.17
CA PHE A 59 -11.97 -10.45 -8.23
C PHE A 59 -11.92 -9.06 -7.57
N GLY A 60 -11.22 -8.91 -6.45
CA GLY A 60 -11.00 -7.62 -5.80
C GLY A 60 -10.20 -6.64 -6.66
N GLU A 61 -9.21 -7.14 -7.41
CA GLU A 61 -8.47 -6.34 -8.40
C GLU A 61 -9.39 -5.85 -9.53
N ALA A 62 -10.22 -6.74 -10.07
CA ALA A 62 -11.19 -6.36 -11.10
C ALA A 62 -12.24 -5.37 -10.56
N PHE A 63 -12.72 -5.56 -9.33
CA PHE A 63 -13.61 -4.63 -8.64
C PHE A 63 -13.00 -3.23 -8.52
N ARG A 64 -11.75 -3.12 -8.09
CA ARG A 64 -11.02 -1.85 -7.98
C ARG A 64 -10.88 -1.17 -9.34
N ARG A 65 -10.43 -1.92 -10.37
CA ARG A 65 -10.27 -1.39 -11.74
C ARG A 65 -11.59 -1.00 -12.40
N ASN A 66 -12.69 -1.65 -12.00
CA ASN A 66 -14.04 -1.33 -12.47
C ASN A 66 -14.67 -0.15 -11.70
N GLY A 67 -13.87 0.70 -11.08
CA GLY A 67 -14.32 1.86 -10.33
C GLY A 67 -15.11 1.51 -9.08
N TYR A 68 -14.70 0.47 -8.33
CA TYR A 68 -15.37 -0.03 -7.12
C TYR A 68 -16.82 -0.46 -7.36
N ARG A 69 -17.08 -1.02 -8.53
CA ARG A 69 -18.36 -1.64 -8.91
C ARG A 69 -18.16 -3.14 -9.09
N PHE A 70 -19.18 -3.92 -8.78
CA PHE A 70 -19.13 -5.36 -8.91
C PHE A 70 -18.96 -5.74 -10.38
N PRO A 71 -17.88 -6.47 -10.77
CA PRO A 71 -17.68 -6.89 -12.14
C PRO A 71 -18.82 -7.77 -12.66
N GLY A 72 -19.18 -7.61 -13.93
CA GLY A 72 -20.17 -8.45 -14.60
C GLY A 72 -21.62 -8.29 -14.16
N VAL A 73 -21.91 -7.38 -13.24
CA VAL A 73 -23.29 -7.02 -12.83
C VAL A 73 -23.53 -5.55 -13.10
N ASP A 74 -24.78 -5.21 -13.43
CA ASP A 74 -25.19 -3.83 -13.70
C ASP A 74 -25.40 -3.04 -12.41
N SER A 75 -25.70 -1.77 -12.59
CA SER A 75 -25.88 -0.78 -11.52
C SER A 75 -26.93 -1.14 -10.50
N ASP A 76 -27.91 -1.91 -10.90
CA ASP A 76 -29.03 -2.29 -10.03
C ASP A 76 -28.69 -3.39 -9.03
N TYR A 77 -27.45 -3.91 -9.05
CA TYR A 77 -26.98 -4.91 -8.08
C TYR A 77 -26.68 -4.30 -6.70
N TRP A 78 -27.67 -3.63 -6.13
CA TRP A 78 -27.61 -3.07 -4.80
C TRP A 78 -28.34 -3.97 -3.80
N LYS A 79 -27.65 -4.38 -2.74
CA LYS A 79 -28.27 -5.13 -1.64
C LYS A 79 -28.87 -4.23 -0.57
N GLN A 80 -28.49 -2.96 -0.54
CA GLN A 80 -29.06 -1.95 0.37
C GLN A 80 -30.11 -1.11 -0.36
N GLU A 81 -31.13 -0.70 0.36
CA GLU A 81 -32.06 0.31 -0.12
C GLU A 81 -31.30 1.60 -0.44
N THR A 82 -31.71 2.25 -1.51
CA THR A 82 -31.09 3.51 -1.96
C THR A 82 -32.02 4.68 -1.66
N VAL A 83 -31.42 5.84 -1.41
CA VAL A 83 -32.16 7.10 -1.25
C VAL A 83 -32.05 7.89 -2.55
N PRO A 84 -33.16 8.13 -3.28
CA PRO A 84 -33.13 8.94 -4.50
C PRO A 84 -32.82 10.40 -4.14
N LEU A 85 -31.91 11.02 -4.89
CA LEU A 85 -31.54 12.43 -4.70
C LEU A 85 -32.47 13.40 -5.45
N GLY A 86 -33.22 12.91 -6.42
CA GLY A 86 -34.18 13.70 -7.21
C GLY A 86 -35.60 13.44 -6.83
N GLN A 87 -36.49 14.40 -7.12
CA GLN A 87 -37.91 14.28 -6.92
C GLN A 87 -38.63 13.92 -8.22
N GLU A 88 -39.60 13.00 -8.15
CA GLU A 88 -40.42 12.60 -9.32
C GLU A 88 -41.14 13.78 -10.00
N ALA A 89 -41.59 14.78 -9.22
CA ALA A 89 -42.22 15.97 -9.77
C ALA A 89 -41.26 16.76 -10.67
N GLN A 90 -39.98 16.86 -10.32
CA GLN A 90 -38.98 17.51 -11.11
C GLN A 90 -38.69 16.73 -12.40
N LYS A 91 -38.62 15.40 -12.33
CA LYS A 91 -38.44 14.54 -13.48
C LYS A 91 -39.58 14.65 -14.50
N LYS A 92 -40.81 14.79 -14.03
CA LYS A 92 -41.96 15.03 -14.89
C LYS A 92 -41.92 16.38 -15.57
N THR A 93 -41.43 17.40 -14.85
CA THR A 93 -41.34 18.78 -15.40
C THR A 93 -40.21 18.94 -16.40
N PHE A 94 -39.07 18.25 -16.16
CA PHE A 94 -37.86 18.35 -16.97
C PHE A 94 -37.33 16.96 -17.37
N PRO A 95 -38.02 16.23 -18.24
CA PRO A 95 -37.73 14.83 -18.54
C PRO A 95 -36.34 14.61 -19.19
N ASN A 96 -35.78 15.64 -19.83
CA ASN A 96 -34.48 15.59 -20.50
C ASN A 96 -33.33 16.18 -19.67
N SER A 97 -33.56 16.56 -18.42
CA SER A 97 -32.50 17.07 -17.56
C SER A 97 -31.64 15.91 -17.02
N ILE A 98 -30.39 16.22 -16.68
CA ILE A 98 -29.54 15.29 -15.93
C ILE A 98 -30.14 15.12 -14.52
N TRP A 99 -30.47 13.88 -14.17
CA TRP A 99 -31.04 13.55 -12.87
C TRP A 99 -29.94 13.20 -11.88
N PRO A 100 -30.04 13.70 -10.63
CA PRO A 100 -29.23 13.16 -9.57
C PRO A 100 -29.59 11.68 -9.41
N GLY A 101 -28.57 10.83 -9.24
CA GLY A 101 -28.73 9.41 -9.00
C GLY A 101 -29.32 9.10 -7.62
N SER A 102 -29.02 7.95 -7.09
CA SER A 102 -29.39 7.55 -5.73
C SER A 102 -28.14 7.28 -4.90
N LEU A 103 -28.23 7.53 -3.60
CA LEU A 103 -27.19 7.19 -2.64
C LEU A 103 -27.53 5.89 -1.90
N PRO A 104 -26.53 5.12 -1.44
CA PRO A 104 -26.78 4.02 -0.51
C PRO A 104 -27.56 4.49 0.72
N GLY A 105 -28.56 3.75 1.15
CA GLY A 105 -29.36 4.08 2.34
C GLY A 105 -28.57 3.99 3.65
N GLY A 106 -27.45 3.23 3.67
CA GLY A 106 -26.51 3.21 4.78
C GLY A 106 -25.29 4.08 4.49
N PRO A 107 -24.58 4.61 5.51
CA PRO A 107 -23.39 5.42 5.29
C PRO A 107 -22.30 4.57 4.58
N PRO A 108 -21.69 5.09 3.51
CA PRO A 108 -20.64 4.39 2.76
C PRO A 108 -19.28 4.49 3.45
N LEU A 109 -19.25 4.26 4.76
CA LEU A 109 -18.09 4.43 5.62
C LEU A 109 -17.57 3.08 6.11
N ALA A 110 -16.25 3.00 6.25
CA ALA A 110 -15.57 1.93 6.95
C ALA A 110 -14.48 2.54 7.84
N PHE A 111 -14.12 1.84 8.90
CA PHE A 111 -13.15 2.30 9.89
C PHE A 111 -12.09 1.22 10.12
N GLY A 112 -10.86 1.61 10.36
CA GLY A 112 -9.78 0.67 10.63
C GLY A 112 -8.71 1.22 11.55
N PHE A 113 -7.87 0.32 12.02
CA PHE A 113 -6.73 0.62 12.87
C PHE A 113 -5.52 -0.19 12.43
N ASN A 114 -4.35 0.44 12.46
CA ASN A 114 -3.06 -0.21 12.32
C ASN A 114 -2.22 0.08 13.55
N GLY A 115 -1.44 -0.90 13.97
CA GLY A 115 -0.47 -0.74 15.04
C GLY A 115 0.58 -1.82 15.02
N SER A 116 1.71 -1.57 15.67
CA SER A 116 2.80 -2.53 15.74
C SER A 116 3.57 -2.50 17.04
N ALA A 117 4.20 -3.62 17.35
CA ALA A 117 5.23 -3.74 18.34
C ALA A 117 6.54 -4.19 17.69
N LEU A 118 7.62 -3.52 18.01
CA LEU A 118 8.95 -3.77 17.45
C LEU A 118 9.89 -4.30 18.52
N VAL A 119 10.63 -5.35 18.20
CA VAL A 119 11.73 -5.89 19.01
C VAL A 119 13.00 -5.78 18.19
N HIS A 120 14.00 -5.06 18.70
CA HIS A 120 15.28 -4.88 18.01
C HIS A 120 16.44 -4.85 18.99
N PRO A 121 17.70 -5.17 18.57
CA PRO A 121 18.88 -4.99 19.38
C PRO A 121 19.11 -3.51 19.71
N ASP A 122 19.58 -3.20 20.92
CA ASP A 122 20.04 -1.85 21.24
C ASP A 122 21.45 -1.62 20.65
N LYS A 123 21.48 -1.02 19.46
CA LYS A 123 22.73 -0.69 18.75
C LYS A 123 23.32 0.67 19.16
N ASN A 124 22.60 1.46 19.96
CA ASN A 124 22.99 2.83 20.33
C ASN A 124 23.70 2.94 21.67
N ALA A 125 23.89 1.85 22.38
CA ALA A 125 24.57 1.86 23.66
C ALA A 125 26.08 2.09 23.48
N THR A 126 26.50 3.35 23.62
CA THR A 126 27.92 3.74 23.62
C THR A 126 28.42 3.94 25.05
N GLY A 127 29.58 3.36 25.40
CA GLY A 127 30.24 3.55 26.70
C GLY A 127 29.89 2.47 27.73
N ALA A 128 30.10 2.79 29.02
CA ALA A 128 29.94 1.86 30.13
C ALA A 128 28.49 1.35 30.38
N GLN A 129 27.53 1.84 29.65
CA GLN A 129 26.12 1.43 29.61
C GLN A 129 25.75 0.65 28.35
N ALA A 130 26.74 0.12 27.64
CA ALA A 130 26.52 -0.80 26.54
C ALA A 130 25.94 -2.13 27.10
N ASP A 131 24.71 -2.09 27.60
CA ASP A 131 23.92 -3.26 27.77
C ASP A 131 23.56 -3.75 26.36
N ASN A 132 24.06 -4.94 26.00
CA ASN A 132 23.63 -5.64 24.77
C ASN A 132 22.16 -6.04 24.93
N GLY A 133 21.33 -5.08 25.28
CA GLY A 133 19.91 -5.23 25.57
C GLY A 133 19.09 -5.36 24.30
N THR A 134 17.95 -6.01 24.43
CA THR A 134 16.91 -6.00 23.43
C THR A 134 15.90 -4.92 23.80
N ILE A 135 15.66 -3.99 22.93
CA ILE A 135 14.63 -2.96 23.09
C ILE A 135 13.30 -3.52 22.58
N PHE A 136 12.28 -3.37 23.37
CA PHE A 136 10.89 -3.62 22.99
C PHE A 136 10.17 -2.27 22.92
N THR A 137 9.83 -1.87 21.69
CA THR A 137 9.07 -0.65 21.44
C THR A 137 7.65 -1.02 21.10
N LEU A 138 6.70 -0.60 21.92
CA LEU A 138 5.31 -0.50 21.53
C LEU A 138 5.17 0.80 20.74
N GLN A 139 5.38 0.72 19.45
CA GLN A 139 4.99 1.80 18.56
C GLN A 139 3.47 1.76 18.47
N ASP A 140 2.85 2.53 19.34
CA ASP A 140 1.41 2.74 19.43
C ASP A 140 0.56 1.53 19.00
N LEU A 141 -0.07 0.88 19.96
CA LEU A 141 -1.05 -0.19 19.69
C LEU A 141 -2.12 0.24 18.67
N VAL A 142 -2.26 1.57 18.47
CA VAL A 142 -3.03 2.21 17.42
C VAL A 142 -2.18 3.35 16.86
N ALA A 143 -1.22 3.00 16.01
CA ALA A 143 -0.37 4.00 15.34
C ALA A 143 -1.20 4.88 14.41
N GLU A 144 -2.15 4.27 13.73
CA GLU A 144 -3.03 4.93 12.76
C GLU A 144 -4.46 4.44 12.88
N ALA A 145 -5.38 5.37 12.77
CA ALA A 145 -6.80 5.11 12.57
C ALA A 145 -7.22 5.64 11.20
N HIS A 146 -7.95 4.82 10.45
CA HIS A 146 -8.37 5.14 9.09
C HIS A 146 -9.88 5.26 9.03
N LEU A 147 -10.35 6.28 8.32
CA LEU A 147 -11.74 6.42 7.92
C LEU A 147 -11.80 6.35 6.40
N TRP A 148 -12.47 5.32 5.89
CA TRP A 148 -12.69 5.16 4.46
C TRP A 148 -14.11 5.51 4.08
N ALA A 149 -14.27 6.16 2.95
CA ALA A 149 -15.55 6.40 2.31
C ALA A 149 -15.48 5.98 0.84
N GLY A 150 -16.47 5.26 0.34
CA GLY A 150 -16.46 4.85 -1.05
C GLY A 150 -17.82 4.38 -1.54
N GLY A 151 -18.12 4.71 -2.78
CA GLY A 151 -19.39 4.36 -3.39
C GLY A 151 -19.50 4.80 -4.83
N SER A 152 -20.57 4.37 -5.49
CA SER A 152 -20.94 4.86 -6.81
C SER A 152 -22.14 5.82 -6.67
N TYR A 153 -22.05 6.92 -7.40
CA TYR A 153 -23.16 7.85 -7.56
C TYR A 153 -24.15 7.30 -8.59
N ASP A 154 -23.63 6.77 -9.68
CA ASP A 154 -24.37 6.10 -10.75
C ASP A 154 -23.48 5.02 -11.41
N ASP A 155 -23.85 4.56 -12.59
CA ASP A 155 -23.13 3.53 -13.35
C ASP A 155 -21.75 4.02 -13.87
N THR A 156 -21.54 5.32 -13.88
CA THR A 156 -20.37 5.95 -14.48
C THR A 156 -19.47 6.59 -13.45
N ILE A 157 -20.04 7.22 -12.41
CA ILE A 157 -19.31 8.03 -11.43
C ILE A 157 -19.22 7.29 -10.10
N THR A 158 -17.99 7.11 -9.65
CA THR A 158 -17.70 6.56 -8.32
C THR A 158 -16.72 7.46 -7.58
N PHE A 159 -16.65 7.31 -6.26
CA PHE A 159 -15.70 8.02 -5.43
C PHE A 159 -15.04 7.09 -4.42
N TRP A 160 -13.84 7.47 -4.02
CA TRP A 160 -13.08 6.83 -2.96
C TRP A 160 -12.34 7.89 -2.15
N ALA A 161 -12.39 7.79 -0.84
CA ALA A 161 -11.65 8.67 0.07
C ALA A 161 -11.10 7.88 1.26
N GLU A 162 -9.94 8.30 1.73
CA GLU A 162 -9.26 7.78 2.92
C GLU A 162 -8.69 8.94 3.72
N VAL A 163 -9.09 9.02 4.99
CA VAL A 163 -8.54 9.95 5.98
C VAL A 163 -7.83 9.15 7.04
N THR A 164 -6.58 9.47 7.29
CA THR A 164 -5.73 8.84 8.30
C THR A 164 -5.49 9.78 9.46
N PHE A 165 -5.69 9.27 10.66
CA PHE A 165 -5.38 9.89 11.94
C PHE A 165 -4.13 9.20 12.48
N SER A 166 -2.99 9.90 12.53
CA SER A 166 -1.74 9.34 13.05
C SER A 166 -1.49 9.82 14.47
N SER A 167 -1.33 8.89 15.40
CA SER A 167 -0.93 9.19 16.77
C SER A 167 0.55 9.56 16.85
N ALA A 168 1.39 8.95 16.02
CA ALA A 168 2.84 9.17 16.02
C ALA A 168 3.22 10.61 15.63
N THR A 169 2.49 11.19 14.67
CA THR A 169 2.71 12.56 14.20
C THR A 169 1.70 13.56 14.76
N SER A 170 0.67 13.08 15.50
CA SER A 170 -0.46 13.89 15.96
C SER A 170 -1.13 14.66 14.80
N SER A 171 -1.23 14.04 13.65
CA SER A 171 -1.75 14.64 12.42
C SER A 171 -3.00 13.94 11.89
N VAL A 172 -3.73 14.68 11.08
CA VAL A 172 -4.83 14.16 10.25
C VAL A 172 -4.48 14.45 8.81
N ASP A 173 -4.43 13.43 7.97
CA ASP A 173 -4.12 13.56 6.56
C ASP A 173 -5.23 12.96 5.68
N VAL A 174 -5.53 13.63 4.57
CA VAL A 174 -6.35 13.08 3.51
C VAL A 174 -5.42 12.32 2.55
N GLU A 175 -5.24 11.05 2.79
CA GLU A 175 -4.33 10.25 1.98
C GLU A 175 -4.85 10.09 0.55
N LYS A 176 -6.13 9.77 0.43
CA LYS A 176 -6.78 9.57 -0.87
C LYS A 176 -8.12 10.28 -0.91
N ALA A 177 -8.40 10.91 -2.04
CA ALA A 177 -9.70 11.48 -2.36
C ALA A 177 -9.85 11.49 -3.88
N GLN A 178 -10.64 10.60 -4.43
CA GLN A 178 -10.70 10.34 -5.86
C GLN A 178 -12.14 10.32 -6.36
N VAL A 179 -12.35 10.90 -7.53
CA VAL A 179 -13.53 10.71 -8.35
C VAL A 179 -13.12 9.92 -9.59
N ILE A 180 -13.85 8.86 -9.87
CA ILE A 180 -13.59 7.96 -10.99
C ILE A 180 -14.78 8.05 -11.94
N ILE A 181 -14.51 8.41 -13.18
CA ILE A 181 -15.48 8.45 -14.27
C ILE A 181 -15.16 7.27 -15.18
N SER A 182 -16.04 6.27 -15.20
CA SER A 182 -15.83 5.03 -15.93
C SER A 182 -16.63 5.02 -17.23
N ASP A 183 -16.09 4.34 -18.24
CA ASP A 183 -16.81 3.99 -19.48
C ASP A 183 -17.36 5.20 -20.25
N TRP A 184 -16.71 6.37 -20.14
CA TRP A 184 -17.24 7.59 -20.74
C TRP A 184 -16.94 7.72 -22.24
N LEU A 185 -16.04 6.91 -22.78
CA LEU A 185 -15.68 6.90 -24.20
C LEU A 185 -15.28 5.49 -24.67
N GLY A 186 -15.74 5.09 -25.86
CA GLY A 186 -15.37 3.83 -26.50
C GLY A 186 -16.09 2.61 -25.95
N PRO A 187 -15.55 1.41 -26.17
CA PRO A 187 -16.07 0.19 -25.59
C PRO A 187 -15.97 0.20 -24.06
N LYS A 188 -16.82 -0.58 -23.40
CA LYS A 188 -16.82 -0.74 -21.94
C LYS A 188 -15.41 -1.07 -21.41
N HIS A 189 -15.01 -0.45 -20.32
CA HIS A 189 -13.70 -0.50 -19.68
C HIS A 189 -12.54 0.10 -20.48
N ALA A 190 -12.77 0.58 -21.70
CA ALA A 190 -11.67 1.06 -22.54
C ALA A 190 -11.13 2.41 -22.09
N VAL A 191 -11.98 3.35 -21.67
CA VAL A 191 -11.55 4.70 -21.26
C VAL A 191 -12.23 5.12 -19.99
N ASN A 192 -11.43 5.26 -18.95
CA ASN A 192 -11.83 5.78 -17.65
C ASN A 192 -10.94 6.95 -17.28
N THR A 193 -11.42 7.83 -16.41
CA THR A 193 -10.65 8.95 -15.89
C THR A 193 -10.71 8.96 -14.37
N ILE A 194 -9.58 9.16 -13.72
CA ILE A 194 -9.48 9.38 -12.27
C ILE A 194 -8.96 10.79 -12.05
N VAL A 195 -9.63 11.53 -11.18
CA VAL A 195 -9.20 12.86 -10.75
C VAL A 195 -9.20 12.89 -9.23
N GLY A 196 -8.14 13.36 -8.63
CA GLY A 196 -8.05 13.50 -7.19
C GLY A 196 -6.67 13.34 -6.60
N ARG A 197 -6.59 12.79 -5.38
CA ARG A 197 -5.35 12.53 -4.65
C ARG A 197 -5.18 11.03 -4.43
N GLY A 198 -3.97 10.52 -4.64
CA GLY A 198 -3.60 9.13 -4.42
C GLY A 198 -2.25 8.78 -5.04
N VAL A 199 -1.88 7.52 -4.98
CA VAL A 199 -0.67 6.99 -5.62
C VAL A 199 -0.97 6.70 -7.09
N ALA A 200 -0.05 7.05 -7.98
CA ALA A 200 -0.13 6.69 -9.39
C ALA A 200 -0.14 5.16 -9.59
N ASN A 201 -1.00 4.67 -10.49
CA ASN A 201 -1.13 3.23 -10.74
C ASN A 201 -0.04 2.74 -11.70
N LEU A 202 1.19 2.55 -11.21
CA LEU A 202 2.37 2.23 -12.03
C LEU A 202 2.85 0.79 -11.85
N THR A 203 2.72 0.26 -10.64
CA THR A 203 3.33 -1.01 -10.26
C THR A 203 2.35 -1.89 -9.50
N SER A 204 2.63 -3.19 -9.45
CA SER A 204 1.97 -4.09 -8.52
C SER A 204 2.44 -3.93 -7.07
N PHE A 205 3.31 -2.96 -6.79
CA PHE A 205 3.78 -2.64 -5.44
C PHE A 205 2.71 -1.92 -4.63
N GLY A 206 2.72 -2.15 -3.33
CA GLY A 206 1.84 -1.45 -2.42
C GLY A 206 0.98 -2.39 -1.58
N PRO A 207 0.14 -1.83 -0.70
CA PRO A 207 -0.58 -2.60 0.30
C PRO A 207 -1.58 -3.61 -0.29
N HIS A 208 -2.06 -3.37 -1.50
CA HIS A 208 -3.01 -4.27 -2.17
C HIS A 208 -2.36 -5.50 -2.81
N SER A 209 -1.04 -5.54 -2.90
CA SER A 209 -0.27 -6.64 -3.51
C SER A 209 0.63 -7.39 -2.53
N SER A 210 0.81 -6.93 -1.31
CA SER A 210 1.63 -7.58 -0.29
C SER A 210 0.82 -8.19 0.84
N TYR A 211 1.36 -9.25 1.46
CA TYR A 211 0.77 -9.91 2.62
C TYR A 211 1.34 -9.44 3.95
N ILE A 212 2.60 -9.05 3.99
CA ILE A 212 3.34 -8.88 5.24
C ILE A 212 3.65 -7.43 5.61
N ALA A 213 4.01 -6.59 4.65
CA ALA A 213 4.32 -5.18 4.89
C ALA A 213 4.28 -4.40 3.57
N ASP A 214 4.28 -3.08 3.65
CA ASP A 214 4.50 -2.23 2.49
C ASP A 214 5.95 -2.29 2.03
N THR A 215 6.18 -1.99 0.76
CA THR A 215 7.52 -1.88 0.19
C THR A 215 8.19 -0.59 0.63
N LEU A 216 9.47 -0.67 1.03
CA LEU A 216 10.19 0.47 1.55
C LEU A 216 10.69 1.41 0.43
N TYR A 217 11.43 0.86 -0.51
CA TYR A 217 12.15 1.71 -1.46
C TYR A 217 11.26 2.42 -2.48
N PRO A 218 10.16 1.86 -2.99
CA PRO A 218 9.21 2.62 -3.80
C PRO A 218 8.61 3.84 -3.09
N SER A 219 8.60 3.82 -1.75
CA SER A 219 8.10 4.93 -0.92
C SER A 219 9.20 5.81 -0.35
N THR A 220 10.48 5.56 -0.69
CA THR A 220 11.62 6.31 -0.17
C THR A 220 12.17 7.25 -1.24
N PRO A 221 12.18 8.58 -1.03
CA PRO A 221 12.76 9.51 -1.97
C PRO A 221 14.28 9.31 -2.09
N VAL A 222 14.80 9.21 -3.31
CA VAL A 222 16.25 9.06 -3.55
C VAL A 222 17.02 10.27 -3.03
N THR A 223 16.49 11.48 -3.20
CA THR A 223 17.11 12.71 -2.68
C THR A 223 17.25 12.71 -1.16
N ALA A 224 16.31 12.09 -0.43
CA ALA A 224 16.40 11.95 1.02
C ALA A 224 17.56 11.02 1.43
N LEU A 225 17.86 9.99 0.65
CA LEU A 225 19.03 9.13 0.87
C LEU A 225 20.34 9.90 0.70
N PHE A 226 20.38 10.97 -0.09
CA PHE A 226 21.50 11.88 -0.20
C PHE A 226 21.48 13.05 0.80
N GLY A 227 20.53 13.09 1.74
CA GLY A 227 20.50 14.05 2.84
C GLY A 227 19.54 15.22 2.67
N ALA A 228 18.62 15.18 1.71
CA ALA A 228 17.55 16.17 1.61
C ALA A 228 16.66 16.13 2.86
N THR A 229 16.28 17.29 3.38
CA THR A 229 15.56 17.40 4.65
C THR A 229 14.04 17.61 4.50
N SER A 230 13.57 17.90 3.30
CA SER A 230 12.14 18.16 3.04
C SER A 230 11.80 17.98 1.56
N ASP A 231 10.52 17.73 1.32
CA ASP A 231 9.85 17.85 0.03
C ASP A 231 10.51 17.11 -1.15
N SER A 232 10.88 15.85 -0.93
CA SER A 232 11.41 14.99 -1.98
C SER A 232 10.29 14.18 -2.64
N PHE A 233 10.31 14.09 -3.96
CA PHE A 233 9.40 13.25 -4.73
C PHE A 233 9.68 11.77 -4.48
N ASN A 234 8.63 10.95 -4.38
CA ASN A 234 8.74 9.50 -4.49
C ASN A 234 7.57 8.89 -5.27
N ILE A 235 7.81 7.78 -5.91
CA ILE A 235 6.85 7.08 -6.78
C ILE A 235 5.68 6.46 -5.99
N GLY A 236 5.86 6.18 -4.71
CA GLY A 236 4.86 5.57 -3.84
C GLY A 236 4.01 6.57 -3.04
N ALA A 237 4.22 7.89 -3.18
CA ALA A 237 3.49 8.88 -2.43
C ALA A 237 2.12 9.24 -3.02
N ASN A 238 1.25 9.76 -2.16
CA ASN A 238 -0.06 10.28 -2.56
C ASN A 238 0.08 11.72 -3.07
N TYR A 239 -0.19 11.93 -4.36
CA TYR A 239 -0.22 13.24 -5.01
C TYR A 239 -1.59 13.55 -5.60
N ASN A 240 -1.87 14.83 -5.82
CA ASN A 240 -2.98 15.23 -6.69
C ASN A 240 -2.65 14.79 -8.12
N PHE A 241 -3.59 14.17 -8.82
CA PHE A 241 -3.35 13.64 -10.16
C PHE A 241 -4.61 13.64 -11.02
N VAL A 242 -4.39 13.56 -12.31
CA VAL A 242 -5.38 13.22 -13.35
C VAL A 242 -4.82 12.07 -14.16
N GLU A 243 -5.59 11.00 -14.27
CA GLU A 243 -5.20 9.79 -14.98
C GLU A 243 -6.29 9.37 -15.95
N VAL A 244 -5.90 8.99 -17.16
CA VAL A 244 -6.74 8.23 -18.08
C VAL A 244 -6.22 6.82 -18.12
N ASN A 245 -7.12 5.86 -17.94
CA ASN A 245 -6.77 4.44 -17.91
C ASN A 245 -7.83 3.58 -18.59
N GLY A 246 -7.50 2.34 -18.83
CA GLY A 246 -8.46 1.39 -19.37
C GLY A 246 -7.96 -0.04 -19.43
N VAL A 247 -8.92 -0.94 -19.65
CA VAL A 247 -8.68 -2.37 -19.91
C VAL A 247 -9.22 -2.71 -21.29
N ILE A 248 -8.36 -3.18 -22.17
CA ILE A 248 -8.72 -3.55 -23.54
C ILE A 248 -8.75 -5.08 -23.66
N GLY A 249 -9.87 -5.61 -24.16
CA GLY A 249 -10.06 -7.04 -24.34
C GLY A 249 -9.99 -7.85 -23.06
N GLY A 250 -10.08 -7.19 -21.91
CA GLY A 250 -10.00 -7.81 -20.58
C GLY A 250 -8.59 -8.29 -20.18
N ARG A 251 -7.57 -8.02 -20.98
CA ARG A 251 -6.22 -8.58 -20.81
C ARG A 251 -5.11 -7.55 -20.86
N PHE A 252 -5.31 -6.45 -21.56
CA PHE A 252 -4.35 -5.37 -21.67
C PHE A 252 -4.82 -4.18 -20.85
N ILE A 253 -3.94 -3.63 -20.00
CA ILE A 253 -4.19 -2.44 -19.20
C ILE A 253 -3.24 -1.33 -19.63
N TYR A 254 -3.71 -0.09 -19.58
CA TYR A 254 -2.88 1.10 -19.72
C TYR A 254 -3.32 2.20 -18.77
N ASN A 255 -2.36 3.01 -18.36
CA ASN A 255 -2.56 4.22 -17.56
C ASN A 255 -1.66 5.33 -18.11
N VAL A 256 -2.18 6.53 -18.24
CA VAL A 256 -1.40 7.73 -18.56
C VAL A 256 -1.88 8.86 -17.66
N GLY A 257 -0.98 9.54 -17.00
CA GLY A 257 -1.38 10.56 -16.03
C GLY A 257 -0.39 11.70 -15.85
N LEU A 258 -0.90 12.71 -15.20
CA LEU A 258 -0.18 13.90 -14.74
C LEU A 258 -0.34 14.00 -13.22
N THR A 259 0.74 14.33 -12.51
CA THR A 259 0.66 14.57 -11.07
C THR A 259 1.13 15.97 -10.71
N ALA A 260 0.67 16.44 -9.55
CA ALA A 260 1.19 17.66 -8.96
C ALA A 260 2.60 17.47 -8.37
N GLY A 261 3.02 16.20 -8.17
CA GLY A 261 4.23 15.91 -7.39
C GLY A 261 4.12 16.54 -6.01
N GLN A 262 5.15 17.24 -5.58
CA GLN A 262 5.19 17.95 -4.30
C GLN A 262 4.42 19.27 -4.28
N HIS A 263 3.91 19.73 -5.41
CA HIS A 263 3.14 20.97 -5.52
C HIS A 263 1.64 20.71 -5.33
N VAL A 264 0.88 21.77 -5.10
CA VAL A 264 -0.59 21.71 -5.14
C VAL A 264 -1.07 21.66 -6.58
N ASP A 265 -0.37 22.38 -7.47
CA ASP A 265 -0.73 22.53 -8.88
C ASP A 265 -0.10 21.45 -9.76
N ILE A 266 -0.87 20.92 -10.68
CA ILE A 266 -0.36 20.00 -11.71
C ILE A 266 0.48 20.79 -12.71
N ARG A 267 1.74 20.37 -12.87
CA ARG A 267 2.69 20.91 -13.83
C ARG A 267 3.01 19.85 -14.89
N PRO A 268 2.34 19.87 -16.05
CA PRO A 268 2.43 18.79 -17.04
C PRO A 268 3.83 18.55 -17.60
N THR A 269 4.72 19.53 -17.51
CA THR A 269 6.12 19.42 -17.97
C THR A 269 7.06 18.84 -16.93
N GLU A 270 6.61 18.74 -15.66
CA GLU A 270 7.44 18.27 -14.56
C GLU A 270 7.11 16.82 -14.18
N ASN A 271 5.81 16.51 -14.02
CA ASN A 271 5.40 15.25 -13.45
C ASN A 271 4.34 14.56 -14.32
N TYR A 272 4.77 13.53 -15.04
CA TYR A 272 3.89 12.72 -15.88
C TYR A 272 4.36 11.27 -15.96
N TYR A 273 3.43 10.37 -16.23
CA TYR A 273 3.72 8.96 -16.28
C TYR A 273 2.90 8.19 -17.31
N GLY A 274 3.39 7.01 -17.64
CA GLY A 274 2.68 6.01 -18.40
C GLY A 274 2.98 4.62 -17.90
N HIS A 275 1.98 3.74 -17.99
CA HIS A 275 2.06 2.34 -17.60
C HIS A 275 1.28 1.49 -18.61
N ILE A 276 1.79 0.32 -18.91
CA ILE A 276 1.13 -0.71 -19.72
C ILE A 276 1.32 -2.07 -19.05
N GLY A 277 0.32 -2.93 -19.17
CA GLY A 277 0.41 -4.28 -18.65
C GLY A 277 -0.42 -5.27 -19.46
N VAL A 278 -0.05 -6.54 -19.38
CA VAL A 278 -0.78 -7.65 -20.03
C VAL A 278 -0.89 -8.83 -19.09
N LYS A 279 -2.08 -9.40 -19.01
CA LYS A 279 -2.36 -10.59 -18.19
C LYS A 279 -2.70 -11.81 -19.05
N PHE A 280 -1.97 -12.90 -18.86
CA PHE A 280 -2.19 -14.20 -19.45
C PHE A 280 -2.81 -15.16 -18.41
N GLY A 281 -3.86 -15.87 -18.80
CA GLY A 281 -4.57 -16.79 -17.90
C GLY A 281 -5.44 -16.09 -16.85
N GLY A 282 -6.00 -16.88 -15.95
CA GLY A 282 -6.82 -16.40 -14.84
C GLY A 282 -8.03 -15.57 -15.21
N MET A 283 -8.59 -14.87 -14.21
CA MET A 283 -9.69 -13.94 -14.37
C MET A 283 -9.28 -12.75 -15.25
N ARG A 284 -10.22 -12.25 -16.05
CA ARG A 284 -10.02 -11.01 -16.82
C ARG A 284 -9.78 -9.80 -15.89
N LEU A 285 -8.97 -8.86 -16.33
CA LEU A 285 -8.66 -7.65 -15.56
C LEU A 285 -9.88 -6.76 -15.29
N ASP A 286 -10.86 -6.77 -16.21
CA ASP A 286 -12.14 -6.08 -16.09
C ASP A 286 -13.19 -6.89 -15.32
N GLY A 287 -12.92 -8.17 -15.04
CA GLY A 287 -13.85 -9.09 -14.39
C GLY A 287 -15.10 -9.44 -15.19
N GLU A 288 -15.17 -9.05 -16.47
CA GLU A 288 -16.31 -9.36 -17.35
C GLU A 288 -16.58 -10.86 -17.41
N GLY A 289 -17.86 -11.24 -17.28
CA GLY A 289 -18.31 -12.63 -17.22
C GLY A 289 -18.19 -13.26 -15.83
N SER A 290 -17.78 -12.52 -14.82
CA SER A 290 -17.65 -12.99 -13.43
C SER A 290 -18.56 -12.23 -12.49
N SER A 291 -19.36 -12.92 -11.68
CA SER A 291 -20.19 -12.36 -10.61
C SER A 291 -19.60 -12.57 -9.22
N GLY A 292 -18.39 -13.11 -9.14
CA GLY A 292 -17.65 -13.42 -7.92
C GLY A 292 -16.32 -14.10 -8.22
N PRO A 293 -15.57 -14.54 -7.19
CA PRO A 293 -14.38 -15.35 -7.39
C PRO A 293 -14.67 -16.62 -8.21
N ALA A 294 -13.70 -17.06 -9.01
CA ALA A 294 -13.83 -18.27 -9.83
C ALA A 294 -14.08 -19.55 -8.99
N ASP A 295 -13.47 -19.60 -7.81
CA ASP A 295 -13.72 -20.62 -6.78
C ASP A 295 -14.05 -19.92 -5.45
N ALA A 296 -15.26 -20.10 -4.94
CA ALA A 296 -15.70 -19.51 -3.68
C ALA A 296 -14.94 -20.06 -2.46
N ASN A 297 -14.38 -21.27 -2.54
CA ASN A 297 -13.58 -21.85 -1.46
C ASN A 297 -12.12 -21.39 -1.49
N HIS A 298 -11.63 -21.02 -2.68
CA HIS A 298 -10.27 -20.54 -2.91
C HIS A 298 -10.31 -19.23 -3.73
N PRO A 299 -10.89 -18.15 -3.21
CA PRO A 299 -11.16 -16.92 -3.96
C PRO A 299 -9.89 -16.23 -4.49
N TRP A 300 -8.72 -16.59 -3.96
CA TRP A 300 -7.40 -16.11 -4.39
C TRP A 300 -6.81 -16.93 -5.53
N ALA A 301 -7.27 -18.19 -5.74
CA ALA A 301 -6.58 -19.14 -6.59
C ALA A 301 -6.82 -18.85 -8.07
N GLU A 302 -5.74 -18.62 -8.79
CA GLU A 302 -5.75 -18.59 -10.24
C GLU A 302 -4.40 -19.08 -10.82
N THR A 303 -4.38 -19.41 -12.10
CA THR A 303 -3.15 -19.61 -12.86
C THR A 303 -3.03 -18.45 -13.84
N ALA A 304 -2.14 -17.52 -13.56
CA ALA A 304 -2.00 -16.31 -14.34
C ALA A 304 -0.55 -15.78 -14.33
N LEU A 305 -0.19 -15.07 -15.37
CA LEU A 305 1.03 -14.30 -15.50
C LEU A 305 0.67 -12.88 -15.92
N THR A 306 1.06 -11.89 -15.15
CA THR A 306 0.93 -10.46 -15.49
C THR A 306 2.32 -9.88 -15.70
N LEU A 307 2.49 -9.12 -16.76
CA LEU A 307 3.72 -8.39 -17.11
C LEU A 307 3.36 -6.93 -17.25
N ASP A 308 4.09 -6.08 -16.53
CA ASP A 308 3.86 -4.65 -16.48
C ASP A 308 5.14 -3.87 -16.77
N ALA A 309 5.01 -2.72 -17.43
CA ALA A 309 6.09 -1.78 -17.68
C ALA A 309 5.61 -0.34 -17.50
N PHE A 310 6.45 0.53 -16.96
CA PHE A 310 6.12 1.91 -16.71
C PHE A 310 7.30 2.85 -16.93
N ALA A 311 6.98 4.11 -17.15
CA ALA A 311 7.91 5.22 -17.12
C ALA A 311 7.30 6.40 -16.36
N TYR A 312 8.10 7.11 -15.60
CA TYR A 312 7.71 8.30 -14.85
C TYR A 312 8.77 9.38 -14.99
N ARG A 313 8.35 10.59 -15.35
CA ARG A 313 9.16 11.80 -15.24
C ARG A 313 8.71 12.58 -14.02
N SER A 314 9.64 12.97 -13.17
CA SER A 314 9.37 13.73 -11.95
C SER A 314 10.40 14.83 -11.73
N VAL A 315 10.06 15.82 -10.94
CA VAL A 315 10.97 16.85 -10.46
C VAL A 315 10.81 16.95 -8.95
N SER A 316 11.89 16.65 -8.21
CA SER A 316 11.95 16.93 -6.78
C SER A 316 12.36 18.37 -6.54
N HIS A 317 11.73 19.03 -5.55
CA HIS A 317 12.11 20.35 -5.06
C HIS A 317 12.47 20.19 -3.58
N PHE A 318 13.73 20.33 -3.22
CA PHE A 318 14.18 20.06 -1.87
C PHE A 318 15.22 21.08 -1.38
N THR A 319 15.33 21.22 -0.06
CA THR A 319 16.32 22.08 0.56
C THR A 319 17.52 21.24 0.97
N PRO A 320 18.72 21.52 0.46
CA PRO A 320 19.95 20.86 0.89
C PRO A 320 20.20 21.05 2.38
N ALA A 321 20.80 20.05 3.04
CA ALA A 321 21.21 20.18 4.42
C ALA A 321 22.25 21.31 4.57
N GLY A 322 21.99 22.27 5.45
CA GLY A 322 22.86 23.44 5.69
C GLY A 322 22.63 24.61 4.74
N ALA A 323 21.64 24.59 3.87
CA ALA A 323 21.26 25.75 3.05
C ALA A 323 20.91 26.97 3.93
N ALA A 324 21.30 28.16 3.46
CA ALA A 324 21.00 29.40 4.15
C ALA A 324 19.50 29.72 4.13
N ALA A 325 19.01 30.42 5.16
CA ALA A 325 17.62 30.82 5.22
C ALA A 325 17.28 31.74 4.01
N GLY A 326 16.29 31.33 3.19
CA GLY A 326 15.88 32.04 1.99
C GLY A 326 16.61 31.61 0.71
N GLU A 327 17.47 30.63 0.75
CA GLU A 327 18.06 30.01 -0.43
C GLU A 327 16.97 29.26 -1.21
N PRO A 328 16.91 29.40 -2.56
CA PRO A 328 15.90 28.71 -3.35
C PRO A 328 16.07 27.18 -3.27
N PRO A 329 14.98 26.39 -3.31
CA PRO A 329 15.06 24.95 -3.35
C PRO A 329 15.87 24.46 -4.56
N GLN A 330 16.66 23.41 -4.36
CA GLN A 330 17.29 22.68 -5.45
C GLN A 330 16.24 21.88 -6.21
N GLN A 331 16.38 21.84 -7.54
CA GLN A 331 15.51 21.01 -8.39
C GLN A 331 16.29 19.78 -8.85
N ASP A 332 15.66 18.62 -8.75
CA ASP A 332 16.22 17.37 -9.24
C ASP A 332 15.22 16.72 -10.22
N PRO A 333 15.40 16.97 -11.51
CA PRO A 333 14.68 16.25 -12.53
C PRO A 333 15.10 14.78 -12.57
N ALA A 334 14.12 13.87 -12.49
CA ALA A 334 14.37 12.44 -12.49
C ALA A 334 13.53 11.71 -13.53
N THR A 335 14.05 10.62 -14.05
CA THR A 335 13.33 9.68 -14.92
C THR A 335 13.41 8.29 -14.32
N THR A 336 12.25 7.71 -14.03
CA THR A 336 12.11 6.34 -13.54
C THR A 336 11.56 5.46 -14.66
N ILE A 337 12.22 4.34 -14.95
CA ILE A 337 11.77 3.32 -15.91
C ILE A 337 11.83 1.98 -15.26
N GLY A 338 10.76 1.21 -15.35
CA GLY A 338 10.71 -0.10 -14.74
C GLY A 338 9.59 -0.98 -15.22
N GLY A 339 9.43 -2.08 -14.54
CA GLY A 339 8.37 -3.03 -14.76
C GLY A 339 8.32 -4.09 -13.68
N ASP A 340 7.26 -4.86 -13.71
CA ASP A 340 7.09 -5.96 -12.78
C ASP A 340 6.43 -7.18 -13.43
N ILE A 341 6.59 -8.30 -12.76
CA ILE A 341 6.05 -9.60 -13.13
C ILE A 341 5.31 -10.13 -11.92
N ARG A 342 4.04 -10.48 -12.10
CA ARG A 342 3.25 -11.21 -11.13
C ARG A 342 2.87 -12.57 -11.69
N ALA A 343 3.37 -13.63 -11.08
CA ALA A 343 3.05 -15.01 -11.43
C ALA A 343 2.23 -15.67 -10.33
N GLN A 344 1.08 -16.21 -10.68
CA GLN A 344 0.17 -16.89 -9.76
C GLN A 344 -0.04 -18.34 -10.23
N LEU A 345 0.12 -19.29 -9.32
CA LEU A 345 -0.09 -20.71 -9.56
C LEU A 345 -0.88 -21.32 -8.38
N GLY A 346 -2.18 -21.26 -8.49
CA GLY A 346 -3.08 -21.67 -7.40
C GLY A 346 -2.88 -20.79 -6.16
N SER A 347 -2.34 -21.39 -5.10
CA SER A 347 -2.05 -20.68 -3.82
C SER A 347 -0.65 -20.06 -3.75
N LEU A 348 0.19 -20.29 -4.76
CA LEU A 348 1.54 -19.71 -4.83
C LEU A 348 1.50 -18.41 -5.64
N GLU A 349 2.11 -17.35 -5.12
CA GLU A 349 2.27 -16.08 -5.83
C GLU A 349 3.70 -15.58 -5.73
N LEU A 350 4.26 -15.18 -6.85
CA LEU A 350 5.54 -14.50 -6.96
C LEU A 350 5.34 -13.13 -7.62
N ASN A 351 5.79 -12.09 -6.94
CA ASN A 351 5.91 -10.73 -7.49
C ASN A 351 7.39 -10.39 -7.62
N VAL A 352 7.80 -9.88 -8.78
CA VAL A 352 9.16 -9.40 -9.06
C VAL A 352 9.04 -8.05 -9.71
N GLY A 353 9.65 -7.03 -9.14
CA GLY A 353 9.70 -5.70 -9.73
C GLY A 353 11.13 -5.16 -9.77
N LEU A 354 11.41 -4.41 -10.82
CA LEU A 354 12.70 -3.77 -11.05
C LEU A 354 12.48 -2.42 -11.70
N TYR A 355 13.11 -1.38 -11.17
CA TYR A 355 13.14 -0.07 -11.84
C TYR A 355 14.46 0.65 -11.60
N ASN A 356 14.78 1.53 -12.53
CA ASN A 356 15.93 2.41 -12.46
C ASN A 356 15.47 3.87 -12.43
N GLU A 357 15.97 4.63 -11.49
CA GLU A 357 15.80 6.07 -11.41
C GLU A 357 17.10 6.76 -11.80
N SER A 358 17.03 7.70 -12.74
CA SER A 358 18.14 8.56 -13.13
C SER A 358 17.82 9.99 -12.71
N HIS A 359 18.64 10.53 -11.85
CA HIS A 359 18.50 11.84 -11.22
C HIS A 359 19.57 12.78 -11.72
N ASP A 360 19.19 13.99 -12.13
CA ASP A 360 20.14 14.98 -12.64
C ASP A 360 20.91 15.69 -11.51
N HIS A 361 20.26 15.91 -10.34
CA HIS A 361 20.81 16.70 -9.22
C HIS A 361 20.43 16.17 -7.84
N ALA A 362 20.41 14.84 -7.64
CA ALA A 362 19.96 14.22 -6.38
C ALA A 362 20.85 14.53 -5.17
N GLN A 363 22.13 14.83 -5.39
CA GLN A 363 23.09 15.03 -4.33
C GLN A 363 23.11 16.47 -3.83
N MET A 364 23.55 16.67 -2.58
CA MET A 364 23.57 18.01 -1.95
C MET A 364 24.53 18.99 -2.59
N ASP A 365 25.49 18.52 -3.36
CA ASP A 365 26.42 19.34 -4.16
C ASP A 365 25.90 19.65 -5.57
N GLY A 366 24.69 19.22 -5.89
CA GLY A 366 24.05 19.43 -7.19
C GLY A 366 24.46 18.42 -8.27
N THR A 367 25.20 17.37 -7.92
CA THR A 367 25.54 16.31 -8.87
C THR A 367 24.45 15.24 -8.95
N GLY A 368 24.45 14.48 -10.04
CA GLY A 368 23.46 13.44 -10.31
C GLY A 368 23.73 12.13 -9.58
N ALA A 369 22.77 11.23 -9.71
CA ALA A 369 22.89 9.86 -9.22
C ALA A 369 21.95 8.93 -9.98
N THR A 370 22.22 7.62 -9.93
CA THR A 370 21.26 6.60 -10.33
C THR A 370 20.90 5.70 -9.17
N ALA A 371 19.65 5.27 -9.11
CA ALA A 371 19.16 4.28 -8.17
C ALA A 371 18.57 3.10 -8.92
N LEU A 372 19.09 1.89 -8.65
CA LEU A 372 18.48 0.65 -9.13
C LEU A 372 17.73 0.02 -7.96
N VAL A 373 16.42 -0.14 -8.08
CA VAL A 373 15.56 -0.71 -7.06
C VAL A 373 14.97 -2.03 -7.56
N GLN A 374 15.09 -3.06 -6.76
CA GLN A 374 14.51 -4.37 -7.01
C GLN A 374 13.63 -4.77 -5.83
N TYR A 375 12.48 -5.36 -6.14
CA TYR A 375 11.50 -5.85 -5.21
C TYR A 375 11.05 -7.24 -5.61
N ASN A 376 11.04 -8.17 -4.66
CA ASN A 376 10.58 -9.54 -4.90
C ASN A 376 9.78 -10.00 -3.68
N GLU A 377 8.62 -10.60 -3.88
CA GLU A 377 7.87 -11.25 -2.82
C GLU A 377 7.34 -12.60 -3.29
N LEU A 378 7.68 -13.64 -2.54
CA LEU A 378 7.12 -14.98 -2.69
C LEU A 378 6.19 -15.24 -1.52
N SER A 379 4.95 -15.64 -1.80
CA SER A 379 3.94 -15.95 -0.80
C SER A 379 3.20 -17.24 -1.14
N TYR A 380 2.76 -17.96 -0.11
CA TYR A 380 1.98 -19.17 -0.25
C TYR A 380 0.81 -19.21 0.72
N ILE A 381 -0.40 -19.40 0.22
CA ILE A 381 -1.61 -19.51 1.04
C ILE A 381 -1.74 -20.95 1.50
N VAL A 382 -1.32 -21.22 2.74
CA VAL A 382 -1.42 -22.54 3.37
C VAL A 382 -2.88 -22.85 3.74
N PHE A 383 -3.54 -21.86 4.34
CA PHE A 383 -4.95 -21.86 4.70
C PHE A 383 -5.53 -20.46 4.40
N PRO A 384 -6.85 -20.32 4.27
CA PRO A 384 -7.47 -19.01 4.05
C PRO A 384 -7.10 -17.93 5.07
N TRP A 385 -6.56 -18.34 6.20
CA TRP A 385 -6.19 -17.48 7.32
C TRP A 385 -4.69 -17.48 7.63
N LEU A 386 -3.85 -18.25 6.92
CA LEU A 386 -2.41 -18.39 7.17
C LEU A 386 -1.61 -18.26 5.88
N VAL A 387 -0.82 -17.21 5.79
CA VAL A 387 0.01 -16.90 4.63
C VAL A 387 1.44 -16.58 5.05
N PRO A 388 2.38 -17.53 4.97
CA PRO A 388 3.81 -17.22 4.98
C PRO A 388 4.21 -16.49 3.69
N ALA A 389 5.13 -15.55 3.83
CA ALA A 389 5.72 -14.81 2.73
C ALA A 389 7.19 -14.48 3.04
N VAL A 390 7.98 -14.32 2.00
CA VAL A 390 9.32 -13.77 2.09
C VAL A 390 9.46 -12.68 1.04
N ARG A 391 9.94 -11.52 1.47
CA ARG A 391 10.26 -10.41 0.59
C ARG A 391 11.76 -10.18 0.57
N VAL A 392 12.26 -9.82 -0.60
CA VAL A 392 13.64 -9.36 -0.78
C VAL A 392 13.58 -8.01 -1.47
N GLU A 393 14.10 -6.99 -0.82
CA GLU A 393 14.25 -5.64 -1.37
C GLU A 393 15.74 -5.33 -1.54
N TYR A 394 16.10 -4.72 -2.65
CA TYR A 394 17.44 -4.30 -2.96
C TYR A 394 17.42 -2.91 -3.57
N ILE A 395 18.28 -2.05 -3.08
CA ILE A 395 18.58 -0.76 -3.69
C ILE A 395 20.08 -0.61 -3.87
N ARG A 396 20.48 -0.08 -5.03
CA ARG A 396 21.86 0.33 -5.29
C ARG A 396 21.84 1.78 -5.72
N LEU A 397 22.56 2.60 -4.96
CA LEU A 397 22.79 4.00 -5.28
C LEU A 397 24.16 4.14 -5.94
N SER A 398 24.21 4.82 -7.06
CA SER A 398 25.41 5.11 -7.83
C SER A 398 25.50 6.62 -8.02
N PRO A 399 26.13 7.36 -7.10
CA PRO A 399 26.36 8.79 -7.24
C PRO A 399 27.38 9.04 -8.37
N ASP A 400 27.23 10.15 -9.10
CA ASP A 400 28.13 10.51 -10.20
C ASP A 400 29.55 10.81 -9.70
N ASN A 401 29.69 11.28 -8.45
CA ASN A 401 30.95 11.64 -7.81
C ASN A 401 31.19 10.86 -6.53
N GLY A 402 31.08 9.55 -6.53
CA GLY A 402 31.29 8.78 -5.31
C GLY A 402 31.31 7.28 -5.52
N SER A 403 31.45 6.56 -4.42
CA SER A 403 31.40 5.10 -4.44
C SER A 403 29.95 4.62 -4.42
N GLN A 404 29.68 3.56 -5.14
CA GLN A 404 28.38 2.88 -5.10
C GLN A 404 28.14 2.29 -3.71
N VAL A 405 26.94 2.46 -3.23
CA VAL A 405 26.44 1.81 -2.02
C VAL A 405 25.18 1.02 -2.31
N TYR A 406 24.96 -0.06 -1.58
CA TYR A 406 23.75 -0.85 -1.70
C TYR A 406 23.20 -1.26 -0.33
N ASP A 407 21.91 -1.52 -0.31
CA ASP A 407 21.21 -2.16 0.79
C ASP A 407 20.35 -3.32 0.26
N LEU A 408 20.50 -4.47 0.90
CA LEU A 408 19.73 -5.68 0.64
C LEU A 408 18.97 -6.08 1.91
N ARG A 409 17.67 -6.19 1.82
CA ARG A 409 16.80 -6.60 2.93
C ARG A 409 16.08 -7.90 2.61
N ILE A 410 16.15 -8.85 3.53
CA ILE A 410 15.39 -10.10 3.48
C ILE A 410 14.38 -10.05 4.61
N ILE A 411 13.10 -10.12 4.25
CA ILE A 411 11.97 -9.87 5.14
C ILE A 411 11.07 -11.12 5.14
N PRO A 412 11.40 -12.15 5.94
CA PRO A 412 10.49 -13.26 6.16
C PRO A 412 9.33 -12.85 7.05
N GLY A 413 8.14 -13.34 6.76
CA GLY A 413 6.97 -13.01 7.55
C GLY A 413 5.84 -14.02 7.41
N ILE A 414 4.90 -13.89 8.34
CA ILE A 414 3.65 -14.66 8.36
C ILE A 414 2.50 -13.69 8.62
N ALA A 415 1.47 -13.76 7.77
CA ALA A 415 0.21 -13.08 8.00
C ALA A 415 -0.84 -14.09 8.47
N VAL A 416 -1.56 -13.75 9.54
CA VAL A 416 -2.61 -14.57 10.15
C VAL A 416 -3.89 -13.75 10.25
N LEU A 417 -4.98 -14.24 9.67
CA LEU A 417 -6.31 -13.67 9.87
C LEU A 417 -6.98 -14.30 11.10
N ILE A 418 -7.09 -13.57 12.19
CA ILE A 418 -7.90 -13.97 13.35
C ILE A 418 -9.39 -13.92 13.01
N ARG A 419 -9.76 -12.97 12.15
CA ARG A 419 -11.07 -12.80 11.49
C ARG A 419 -10.82 -12.27 10.07
N PRO A 420 -11.77 -12.36 9.15
CA PRO A 420 -11.59 -11.85 7.78
C PRO A 420 -11.17 -10.38 7.70
N ASN A 421 -11.46 -9.60 8.73
CA ASN A 421 -11.15 -8.18 8.87
C ASN A 421 -10.12 -7.86 9.97
N ILE A 422 -9.49 -8.86 10.58
CA ILE A 422 -8.45 -8.68 11.61
C ILE A 422 -7.23 -9.50 11.23
N LYS A 423 -6.16 -8.81 10.83
CA LYS A 423 -4.88 -9.39 10.45
C LYS A 423 -3.83 -9.15 11.54
N VAL A 424 -3.11 -10.19 11.87
CA VAL A 424 -1.87 -10.12 12.65
C VAL A 424 -0.72 -10.56 11.78
N THR A 425 0.39 -9.83 11.81
CA THR A 425 1.62 -10.17 11.09
C THR A 425 2.77 -10.34 12.07
N LEU A 426 3.61 -11.32 11.80
CA LEU A 426 4.92 -11.46 12.42
C LEU A 426 5.96 -11.37 11.31
N VAL A 427 6.84 -10.39 11.37
CA VAL A 427 7.79 -10.07 10.31
C VAL A 427 9.18 -9.92 10.93
N GLY A 428 10.15 -10.63 10.36
CA GLY A 428 11.57 -10.44 10.67
C GLY A 428 12.24 -9.60 9.59
N GLN A 429 13.36 -8.98 9.90
CA GLN A 429 14.18 -8.29 8.92
C GLN A 429 15.65 -8.61 9.13
N ILE A 430 16.31 -8.91 8.02
CA ILE A 430 17.76 -9.13 7.92
C ILE A 430 18.27 -8.15 6.89
N GLU A 431 19.25 -7.34 7.25
CA GLU A 431 19.85 -6.33 6.38
C GLU A 431 21.31 -6.66 6.07
N ASN A 432 21.71 -6.38 4.83
CA ASN A 432 23.11 -6.44 4.39
C ASN A 432 23.40 -5.22 3.49
N SER A 433 24.33 -4.38 3.92
CA SER A 433 24.75 -3.21 3.15
C SER A 433 26.27 -3.10 3.09
N ASN A 434 26.80 -2.45 2.04
CA ASN A 434 28.25 -2.19 1.90
C ASN A 434 28.66 -0.77 2.34
N GLY A 435 27.75 -0.06 2.99
CA GLY A 435 27.91 1.33 3.42
C GLY A 435 26.55 2.00 3.49
N ALA A 436 26.52 3.27 3.86
CA ALA A 436 25.30 4.06 3.89
C ALA A 436 25.47 5.34 3.06
N PRO A 437 24.40 5.81 2.40
CA PRO A 437 24.38 7.13 1.78
C PRO A 437 24.39 8.22 2.87
N PRO A 438 24.68 9.49 2.52
CA PRO A 438 24.74 10.58 3.50
C PRO A 438 23.50 10.77 4.36
N GLY A 439 22.31 10.50 3.82
CA GLY A 439 21.03 10.55 4.55
C GLY A 439 20.70 9.29 5.34
N GLY A 440 21.55 8.25 5.27
CA GLY A 440 21.27 6.92 5.81
C GLY A 440 20.31 6.11 4.93
N TRP A 441 20.19 4.80 5.23
CA TRP A 441 19.18 3.97 4.59
C TRP A 441 17.78 4.24 5.19
N ALA A 442 16.76 3.97 4.40
CA ALA A 442 15.38 4.14 4.84
C ALA A 442 15.11 3.33 6.13
N PRO A 443 14.46 3.94 7.13
CA PRO A 443 14.15 3.24 8.37
C PRO A 443 13.13 2.13 8.15
N ILE A 444 13.23 1.08 8.97
CA ILE A 444 12.27 -0.01 9.01
C ILE A 444 11.13 0.39 9.94
N ASN A 445 9.90 0.52 9.42
CA ASN A 445 8.73 0.84 10.25
C ASN A 445 9.00 1.97 11.28
N GLY A 446 9.67 3.04 10.86
CA GLY A 446 10.05 4.15 11.73
C GLY A 446 11.33 3.95 12.54
N PHE A 447 12.00 2.83 12.42
CA PHE A 447 13.29 2.56 13.06
C PHE A 447 14.44 2.99 12.14
N ILE A 448 15.32 3.87 12.62
CA ILE A 448 16.54 4.27 11.91
C ILE A 448 17.61 3.22 12.21
N ALA A 449 17.95 2.40 11.23
CA ALA A 449 19.13 1.53 11.35
C ALA A 449 20.39 2.42 11.41
N PRO A 450 21.28 2.26 12.40
CA PRO A 450 22.54 2.97 12.38
C PRO A 450 23.38 2.52 11.18
N SER A 451 24.00 3.47 10.51
CA SER A 451 24.92 3.24 9.39
C SER A 451 26.15 2.46 9.87
N MET A 452 26.17 1.16 9.74
CA MET A 452 27.34 0.33 9.97
C MET A 452 27.70 -0.44 8.71
N GLY A 453 28.98 -0.47 8.40
CA GLY A 453 29.51 -1.13 7.20
C GLY A 453 29.25 -2.63 7.19
N THR A 454 29.42 -3.21 6.02
CA THR A 454 29.32 -4.62 5.59
C THR A 454 29.03 -5.65 6.68
N ILE A 455 27.79 -5.81 7.09
CA ILE A 455 27.41 -6.85 8.05
C ILE A 455 26.03 -7.38 7.66
N THR A 456 25.90 -8.71 7.62
CA THR A 456 24.56 -9.35 7.59
C THR A 456 24.07 -9.40 9.03
N GLU A 457 23.14 -8.52 9.37
CA GLU A 457 22.62 -8.44 10.73
C GLU A 457 21.11 -8.68 10.78
N PHE A 458 20.69 -9.30 11.87
CA PHE A 458 19.27 -9.36 12.25
C PHE A 458 18.89 -8.01 12.83
N GLU A 459 17.97 -7.29 12.14
CA GLU A 459 17.62 -5.92 12.49
C GLU A 459 16.43 -5.82 13.43
N ALA A 460 15.35 -6.55 13.14
CA ALA A 460 14.13 -6.42 13.93
C ALA A 460 13.15 -7.57 13.75
N ILE A 461 12.28 -7.74 14.75
CA ILE A 461 11.02 -8.48 14.63
C ILE A 461 9.87 -7.51 14.87
N THR A 462 8.94 -7.45 13.96
CA THR A 462 7.72 -6.66 14.07
C THR A 462 6.50 -7.55 14.23
N LEU A 463 5.70 -7.29 15.24
CA LEU A 463 4.35 -7.80 15.40
C LEU A 463 3.37 -6.71 15.00
N GLY A 464 2.69 -6.89 13.89
CA GLY A 464 1.72 -5.91 13.36
C GLY A 464 0.28 -6.36 13.62
N LEU A 465 -0.61 -5.40 13.81
CA LEU A 465 -2.07 -5.56 13.87
C LEU A 465 -2.71 -4.60 12.87
N ALA A 466 -3.59 -5.13 12.02
CA ALA A 466 -4.41 -4.31 11.13
C ALA A 466 -5.88 -4.77 11.21
N THR A 467 -6.79 -3.81 11.29
CA THR A 467 -8.23 -4.08 11.40
C THR A 467 -9.01 -3.19 10.45
N ALA A 468 -10.17 -3.69 9.97
CA ALA A 468 -11.13 -2.91 9.18
C ALA A 468 -12.56 -3.27 9.58
N PHE A 469 -13.42 -2.27 9.83
CA PHE A 469 -14.80 -2.42 10.29
C PHE A 469 -15.80 -1.63 9.45
#